data_a501411245d8d77a762de1d5f12bcee8
#
_entry.id   a501411245d8d77a762de1d5f12bcee8
#
_cell.length_a   1.000
_cell.length_b   1.000
_cell.length_c   1.000
_cell.angle_alpha   90.00
_cell.angle_beta   90.00
_cell.angle_gamma   90.00
#
_symmetry.space_group_name_H-M   'P 1'
#
loop_
_entity.id
_entity.type
_entity.pdbx_description
1 polymer ?
#
loop_
_entity_poly.entity_id
_entity_poly.type
_entity_poly.pdbx_seq_one_letter_code
_entity_poly.pdbx_strand_id
1 'polypeptide(L)'
;MDWIYGVHAVQTMLKASPQRVIEVHMQAGRTDDRLQKIHNLVEKHGIHKQLVGVKKLDSRVSGSHQGVIALCRPGVALDESLLLKLFEQYGSQIFFLILDGVTDPHNLGACLRSADGAGVHAVIIPKDNAVGLTPVVQKVACGAAESVPLVPVTNLTRTIKKLKSLGIWVVGTTGNAGQTIYETNLSGPITLVMGAEGVGMRLSLIHI
;
A
#
# COMPACT_ATOMS: atom_id res chain seq x y z
N MET A 1 0.62 -7.58 -16.31
CA MET A 1 1.76 -6.63 -16.39
C MET A 1 1.18 -5.24 -16.35
N ASP A 2 1.63 -4.40 -15.43
CA ASP A 2 1.02 -3.10 -15.17
C ASP A 2 2.04 -2.00 -15.32
N TRP A 3 1.60 -0.84 -15.86
CA TRP A 3 2.42 0.35 -15.94
C TRP A 3 2.29 1.16 -14.65
N ILE A 4 3.37 1.29 -13.91
CA ILE A 4 3.52 2.21 -12.79
C ILE A 4 4.07 3.53 -13.34
N TYR A 5 3.52 4.67 -12.92
CA TYR A 5 3.89 5.96 -13.46
C TYR A 5 4.03 7.06 -12.40
N GLY A 6 4.88 8.01 -12.70
CA GLY A 6 5.25 9.10 -11.80
C GLY A 6 6.54 8.83 -11.03
N VAL A 7 7.29 9.90 -10.76
CA VAL A 7 8.65 9.85 -10.22
C VAL A 7 8.72 9.08 -8.90
N HIS A 8 7.84 9.41 -7.95
CA HIS A 8 7.86 8.75 -6.63
C HIS A 8 7.53 7.27 -6.71
N ALA A 9 6.46 6.90 -7.43
CA ALA A 9 6.04 5.50 -7.55
C ALA A 9 7.12 4.64 -8.21
N VAL A 10 7.70 5.11 -9.33
CA VAL A 10 8.78 4.39 -10.02
C VAL A 10 10.03 4.31 -9.16
N GLN A 11 10.40 5.38 -8.47
CA GLN A 11 11.56 5.37 -7.58
C GLN A 11 11.40 4.39 -6.42
N THR A 12 10.23 4.36 -5.79
CA THR A 12 9.94 3.43 -4.69
C THR A 12 9.93 1.99 -5.18
N MET A 13 9.31 1.71 -6.34
CA MET A 13 9.35 0.38 -6.95
C MET A 13 10.78 -0.09 -7.21
N LEU A 14 11.63 0.76 -7.79
CA LEU A 14 13.04 0.44 -8.05
C LEU A 14 13.87 0.19 -6.78
N LYS A 15 13.48 0.79 -5.66
CA LYS A 15 14.14 0.56 -4.36
C LYS A 15 13.62 -0.69 -3.65
N ALA A 16 12.29 -0.88 -3.62
CA ALA A 16 11.65 -1.93 -2.85
C ALA A 16 11.61 -3.29 -3.58
N SER A 17 11.42 -3.28 -4.90
CA SER A 17 11.20 -4.50 -5.69
C SER A 17 11.76 -4.40 -7.12
N PRO A 18 13.06 -4.10 -7.30
CA PRO A 18 13.66 -3.91 -8.62
C PRO A 18 13.51 -5.14 -9.54
N GLN A 19 13.46 -6.34 -8.97
CA GLN A 19 13.27 -7.60 -9.70
C GLN A 19 11.91 -7.73 -10.39
N ARG A 20 10.94 -6.93 -9.99
CA ARG A 20 9.61 -6.87 -10.63
C ARG A 20 9.58 -5.92 -11.82
N VAL A 21 10.54 -4.99 -11.92
CA VAL A 21 10.61 -4.01 -13.01
C VAL A 21 11.20 -4.70 -14.25
N ILE A 22 10.44 -4.69 -15.35
CA ILE A 22 10.84 -5.29 -16.63
C ILE A 22 11.62 -4.26 -17.45
N GLU A 23 11.04 -3.05 -17.56
CA GLU A 23 11.65 -1.94 -18.30
C GLU A 23 11.16 -0.59 -17.75
N VAL A 24 11.96 0.44 -17.97
CA VAL A 24 11.62 1.82 -17.60
C VAL A 24 11.67 2.70 -18.83
N HIS A 25 10.60 3.45 -19.10
CA HIS A 25 10.57 4.47 -20.12
C HIS A 25 10.72 5.85 -19.49
N MET A 26 11.69 6.60 -19.97
CA MET A 26 11.98 7.96 -19.50
C MET A 26 11.84 8.94 -20.66
N GLN A 27 11.36 10.13 -20.36
CA GLN A 27 11.21 11.20 -21.33
C GLN A 27 12.57 11.63 -21.89
N ALA A 28 12.73 11.54 -23.21
CA ALA A 28 13.93 12.02 -23.89
C ALA A 28 14.07 13.55 -23.74
N GLY A 29 15.31 14.01 -23.57
CA GLY A 29 15.64 15.44 -23.47
C GLY A 29 15.26 16.10 -22.14
N ARG A 30 14.75 15.37 -21.17
CA ARG A 30 14.48 15.87 -19.83
C ARG A 30 15.53 15.35 -18.84
N THR A 31 16.27 16.29 -18.25
CA THR A 31 17.32 16.02 -17.26
C THR A 31 17.04 16.86 -16.02
N ASP A 32 16.31 16.33 -15.06
CA ASP A 32 16.16 16.92 -13.73
C ASP A 32 16.67 15.93 -12.66
N ASP A 33 17.02 16.44 -11.47
CA ASP A 33 17.59 15.64 -10.38
C ASP A 33 16.74 14.42 -10.00
N ARG A 34 15.43 14.52 -10.16
CA ARG A 34 14.50 13.43 -9.83
C ARG A 34 14.59 12.29 -10.83
N LEU A 35 14.63 12.61 -12.12
CA LEU A 35 14.83 11.62 -13.18
C LEU A 35 16.25 11.05 -13.15
N GLN A 36 17.26 11.85 -12.78
CA GLN A 36 18.62 11.37 -12.61
C GLN A 36 18.74 10.31 -11.51
N LYS A 37 18.03 10.48 -10.39
CA LYS A 37 17.96 9.45 -9.33
C LYS A 37 17.36 8.13 -9.82
N ILE A 38 16.31 8.21 -10.65
CA ILE A 38 15.71 7.02 -11.28
C ILE A 38 16.70 6.37 -12.25
N HIS A 39 17.36 7.18 -13.09
CA HIS A 39 18.39 6.69 -14.01
C HIS A 39 19.45 5.88 -13.26
N ASN A 40 19.98 6.43 -12.18
CA ASN A 40 21.02 5.76 -11.38
C ASN A 40 20.53 4.42 -10.78
N LEU A 41 19.25 4.36 -10.34
CA LEU A 41 18.66 3.12 -9.84
C LEU A 41 18.48 2.08 -10.95
N VAL A 42 18.04 2.50 -12.14
CA VAL A 42 17.88 1.64 -13.32
C VAL A 42 19.22 1.02 -13.71
N GLU A 43 20.28 1.83 -13.82
CA GLU A 43 21.64 1.37 -14.11
C GLU A 43 22.16 0.43 -13.02
N LYS A 44 21.99 0.79 -11.74
CA LYS A 44 22.42 -0.03 -10.60
C LYS A 44 21.82 -1.45 -10.63
N HIS A 45 20.57 -1.56 -11.07
CA HIS A 45 19.86 -2.85 -11.10
C HIS A 45 19.91 -3.54 -12.48
N GLY A 46 20.60 -2.96 -13.48
CA GLY A 46 20.69 -3.53 -14.83
C GLY A 46 19.35 -3.63 -15.56
N ILE A 47 18.40 -2.73 -15.26
CA ILE A 47 17.06 -2.74 -15.82
C ILE A 47 17.06 -2.09 -17.20
N HIS A 48 16.33 -2.68 -18.15
CA HIS A 48 16.21 -2.12 -19.50
C HIS A 48 15.56 -0.73 -19.48
N LYS A 49 16.23 0.26 -20.11
CA LYS A 49 15.79 1.64 -20.17
C LYS A 49 15.55 2.07 -21.61
N GLN A 50 14.42 2.75 -21.87
CA GLN A 50 14.12 3.39 -23.12
C GLN A 50 13.93 4.91 -22.95
N LEU A 51 14.63 5.70 -23.74
CA LEU A 51 14.36 7.14 -23.85
C LEU A 51 13.31 7.35 -24.94
N VAL A 52 12.18 7.95 -24.60
CA VAL A 52 11.02 8.05 -25.49
C VAL A 52 10.41 9.45 -25.46
N GLY A 53 9.71 9.83 -26.53
CA GLY A 53 8.95 11.07 -26.57
C GLY A 53 7.72 11.04 -25.63
N VAL A 54 7.26 12.22 -25.20
CA VAL A 54 6.10 12.38 -24.30
C VAL A 54 4.87 11.65 -24.81
N LYS A 55 4.55 11.75 -26.11
CA LYS A 55 3.41 11.07 -26.74
C LYS A 55 3.40 9.54 -26.51
N LYS A 56 4.58 8.91 -26.45
CA LYS A 56 4.70 7.47 -26.19
C LYS A 56 4.42 7.14 -24.73
N LEU A 57 4.76 8.04 -23.80
CA LEU A 57 4.41 7.91 -22.38
C LEU A 57 2.89 8.08 -22.20
N ASP A 58 2.29 9.14 -22.79
CA ASP A 58 0.85 9.41 -22.73
C ASP A 58 0.00 8.26 -23.29
N SER A 59 0.50 7.56 -24.31
CA SER A 59 -0.22 6.42 -24.91
C SER A 59 -0.24 5.18 -24.03
N ARG A 60 0.60 5.10 -23.00
CA ARG A 60 0.72 3.94 -22.09
C ARG A 60 -0.05 4.12 -20.79
N VAL A 61 -0.23 5.37 -20.34
CA VAL A 61 -0.86 5.68 -19.06
C VAL A 61 -1.74 6.92 -19.17
N SER A 62 -2.89 6.90 -18.53
CA SER A 62 -3.88 8.01 -18.57
C SER A 62 -3.65 9.07 -17.48
N GLY A 63 -2.53 9.04 -16.75
CA GLY A 63 -2.27 9.96 -15.66
C GLY A 63 -0.98 10.76 -15.80
N SER A 64 -0.73 11.71 -14.88
CA SER A 64 0.49 12.51 -14.87
C SER A 64 1.70 11.63 -14.59
N HIS A 65 2.42 11.22 -15.62
CA HIS A 65 3.59 10.35 -15.54
C HIS A 65 4.88 11.07 -15.14
N GLN A 66 4.87 12.41 -15.12
CA GLN A 66 6.03 13.21 -14.71
C GLN A 66 7.35 12.86 -15.43
N GLY A 67 7.25 12.37 -16.67
CA GLY A 67 8.40 11.99 -17.51
C GLY A 67 8.93 10.57 -17.30
N VAL A 68 8.29 9.72 -16.50
CA VAL A 68 8.73 8.35 -16.29
C VAL A 68 7.57 7.39 -16.06
N ILE A 69 7.69 6.19 -16.65
CA ILE A 69 6.81 5.03 -16.43
C ILE A 69 7.67 3.77 -16.35
N ALA A 70 7.22 2.77 -15.61
CA ALA A 70 7.86 1.47 -15.47
C ALA A 70 6.88 0.34 -15.75
N LEU A 71 7.22 -0.60 -16.61
CA LEU A 71 6.48 -1.84 -16.81
C LEU A 71 6.90 -2.83 -15.74
N CYS A 72 5.95 -3.31 -14.96
CA CYS A 72 6.23 -4.19 -13.84
C CYS A 72 5.47 -5.53 -13.95
N ARG A 73 6.10 -6.58 -13.45
CA ARG A 73 5.39 -7.84 -13.19
C ARG A 73 4.38 -7.63 -12.07
N PRO A 74 3.21 -8.27 -12.11
CA PRO A 74 2.28 -8.27 -11.00
C PRO A 74 3.01 -8.67 -9.70
N GLY A 75 2.63 -8.06 -8.58
CA GLY A 75 3.08 -8.53 -7.27
C GLY A 75 2.60 -9.97 -7.02
N VAL A 76 3.30 -10.68 -6.16
CA VAL A 76 2.75 -11.93 -5.61
C VAL A 76 1.44 -11.57 -4.92
N ALA A 77 0.36 -12.29 -5.23
CA ALA A 77 -0.91 -12.11 -4.52
C ALA A 77 -0.65 -12.33 -3.03
N LEU A 78 -0.74 -11.28 -2.25
CA LEU A 78 -0.58 -11.36 -0.81
C LEU A 78 -1.84 -12.00 -0.22
N ASP A 79 -1.66 -12.88 0.71
CA ASP A 79 -2.74 -13.57 1.40
C ASP A 79 -2.58 -13.48 2.93
N GLU A 80 -3.54 -14.04 3.63
CA GLU A 80 -3.58 -14.02 5.10
C GLU A 80 -2.36 -14.71 5.76
N SER A 81 -1.62 -15.57 5.03
CA SER A 81 -0.41 -16.23 5.57
C SER A 81 0.73 -15.25 5.82
N LEU A 82 0.77 -14.14 5.06
CA LEU A 82 1.76 -13.08 5.27
C LEU A 82 1.66 -12.47 6.67
N LEU A 83 0.44 -12.33 7.22
CA LEU A 83 0.25 -11.74 8.54
C LEU A 83 0.96 -12.53 9.64
N LEU A 84 0.97 -13.86 9.54
CA LEU A 84 1.70 -14.72 10.48
C LEU A 84 3.21 -14.54 10.34
N LYS A 85 3.72 -14.52 9.13
CA LYS A 85 5.15 -14.32 8.87
C LYS A 85 5.63 -12.96 9.40
N LEU A 86 4.83 -11.91 9.20
CA LEU A 86 5.14 -10.59 9.74
C LEU A 86 5.11 -10.60 11.27
N PHE A 87 4.14 -11.28 11.89
CA PHE A 87 4.09 -11.40 13.34
C PHE A 87 5.30 -12.18 13.90
N GLU A 88 5.71 -13.27 13.26
CA GLU A 88 6.92 -14.02 13.62
C GLU A 88 8.18 -13.16 13.50
N GLN A 89 8.24 -12.27 12.49
CA GLN A 89 9.39 -11.40 12.26
C GLN A 89 9.46 -10.21 13.23
N TYR A 90 8.34 -9.55 13.52
CA TYR A 90 8.30 -8.30 14.29
C TYR A 90 7.82 -8.45 15.73
N GLY A 91 7.16 -9.56 16.06
CA GLY A 91 6.71 -9.88 17.43
C GLY A 91 5.91 -8.76 18.08
N SER A 92 6.38 -8.29 19.22
CA SER A 92 5.73 -7.21 20.00
C SER A 92 5.72 -5.84 19.32
N GLN A 93 6.46 -5.65 18.24
CA GLN A 93 6.50 -4.39 17.48
C GLN A 93 5.51 -4.39 16.33
N ILE A 94 4.74 -5.46 16.13
CA ILE A 94 3.81 -5.54 14.99
C ILE A 94 2.72 -4.46 15.08
N PHE A 95 2.50 -3.80 13.97
CA PHE A 95 1.41 -2.84 13.80
C PHE A 95 0.67 -3.14 12.49
N PHE A 96 -0.58 -3.55 12.59
CA PHE A 96 -1.47 -3.74 11.44
C PHE A 96 -2.56 -2.67 11.39
N LEU A 97 -3.01 -2.37 10.19
CA LEU A 97 -4.17 -1.52 9.95
C LEU A 97 -5.23 -2.33 9.19
N ILE A 98 -6.43 -2.42 9.72
CA ILE A 98 -7.59 -2.98 9.02
C ILE A 98 -8.46 -1.83 8.51
N LEU A 99 -8.81 -1.89 7.22
CA LEU A 99 -9.75 -0.97 6.58
C LEU A 99 -11.01 -1.73 6.21
N ASP A 100 -12.11 -1.48 6.95
CA ASP A 100 -13.38 -2.17 6.75
C ASP A 100 -14.27 -1.41 5.77
N GLY A 101 -14.31 -1.86 4.51
CA GLY A 101 -15.25 -1.34 3.52
C GLY A 101 -14.81 -0.04 2.83
N VAL A 102 -13.52 0.25 2.74
CA VAL A 102 -13.01 1.39 1.96
C VAL A 102 -13.10 1.06 0.47
N THR A 103 -14.01 1.72 -0.24
CA THR A 103 -14.30 1.49 -1.67
C THR A 103 -13.73 2.56 -2.59
N ASP A 104 -13.48 3.76 -2.09
CA ASP A 104 -12.87 4.85 -2.87
C ASP A 104 -11.35 4.65 -3.03
N PRO A 105 -10.84 4.62 -4.29
CA PRO A 105 -9.41 4.51 -4.55
C PRO A 105 -8.56 5.63 -3.95
N HIS A 106 -9.09 6.85 -3.87
CA HIS A 106 -8.36 7.99 -3.30
C HIS A 106 -8.20 7.81 -1.79
N ASN A 107 -9.25 7.36 -1.09
CA ASN A 107 -9.21 7.09 0.34
C ASN A 107 -8.23 5.94 0.65
N LEU A 108 -8.26 4.82 -0.10
CA LEU A 108 -7.31 3.74 0.10
C LEU A 108 -5.87 4.20 -0.13
N GLY A 109 -5.61 4.97 -1.20
CA GLY A 109 -4.28 5.50 -1.48
C GLY A 109 -3.77 6.44 -0.37
N ALA A 110 -4.64 7.30 0.18
CA ALA A 110 -4.33 8.17 1.30
C ALA A 110 -4.04 7.38 2.59
N CYS A 111 -4.85 6.34 2.87
CA CYS A 111 -4.62 5.44 4.01
C CYS A 111 -3.28 4.71 3.91
N LEU A 112 -2.93 4.17 2.73
CA LEU A 112 -1.63 3.52 2.50
C LEU A 112 -0.47 4.48 2.76
N ARG A 113 -0.56 5.72 2.28
CA ARG A 113 0.47 6.74 2.52
C ARG A 113 0.62 7.08 4.00
N SER A 114 -0.49 7.19 4.73
CA SER A 114 -0.48 7.43 6.17
C SER A 114 0.08 6.22 6.94
N ALA A 115 -0.28 5.00 6.51
CA ALA A 115 0.19 3.74 7.06
C ALA A 115 1.72 3.59 6.91
N ASP A 116 2.27 3.94 5.74
CA ASP A 116 3.71 3.94 5.49
C ASP A 116 4.44 4.92 6.44
N GLY A 117 3.94 6.15 6.55
CA GLY A 117 4.49 7.16 7.47
C GLY A 117 4.37 6.79 8.95
N ALA A 118 3.37 5.98 9.33
CA ALA A 118 3.15 5.50 10.69
C ALA A 118 3.90 4.18 11.00
N GLY A 119 4.61 3.60 10.05
CA GLY A 119 5.32 2.33 10.24
C GLY A 119 4.41 1.10 10.33
N VAL A 120 3.25 1.13 9.68
CA VAL A 120 2.34 -0.02 9.60
C VAL A 120 2.98 -1.14 8.79
N HIS A 121 3.00 -2.34 9.31
CA HIS A 121 3.63 -3.50 8.68
C HIS A 121 2.77 -4.18 7.61
N ALA A 122 1.44 -4.05 7.69
CA ALA A 122 0.51 -4.43 6.63
C ALA A 122 -0.84 -3.74 6.79
N VAL A 123 -1.49 -3.43 5.66
CA VAL A 123 -2.89 -3.00 5.60
C VAL A 123 -3.73 -4.19 5.18
N ILE A 124 -4.78 -4.48 5.94
CA ILE A 124 -5.69 -5.61 5.74
C ILE A 124 -7.04 -5.08 5.26
N ILE A 125 -7.53 -5.64 4.17
CA ILE A 125 -8.84 -5.28 3.60
C ILE A 125 -9.71 -6.52 3.39
N PRO A 126 -11.04 -6.41 3.40
CA PRO A 126 -11.87 -7.49 2.92
C PRO A 126 -11.65 -7.67 1.42
N LYS A 127 -11.70 -8.93 0.94
CA LYS A 127 -11.58 -9.26 -0.48
C LYS A 127 -12.75 -8.70 -1.28
N ASP A 128 -13.95 -8.69 -0.68
CA ASP A 128 -15.18 -8.20 -1.27
C ASP A 128 -15.57 -6.87 -0.63
N ASN A 129 -16.24 -6.00 -1.38
CA ASN A 129 -16.69 -4.67 -0.93
C ASN A 129 -15.54 -3.75 -0.45
N ALA A 130 -14.37 -3.89 -1.05
CA ALA A 130 -13.24 -2.96 -0.89
C ALA A 130 -12.53 -2.77 -2.21
N VAL A 131 -11.92 -1.61 -2.39
CA VAL A 131 -11.07 -1.36 -3.55
C VAL A 131 -9.71 -2.02 -3.34
N GLY A 132 -9.19 -2.68 -4.39
CA GLY A 132 -7.83 -3.23 -4.41
C GLY A 132 -6.80 -2.23 -4.95
N LEU A 133 -5.57 -2.72 -5.19
CA LEU A 133 -4.51 -1.92 -5.79
C LEU A 133 -4.80 -1.63 -7.27
N THR A 134 -5.45 -0.51 -7.53
CA THR A 134 -5.66 0.04 -8.87
C THR A 134 -4.54 1.03 -9.23
N PRO A 135 -4.36 1.40 -10.51
CA PRO A 135 -3.42 2.46 -10.89
C PRO A 135 -3.68 3.80 -10.19
N VAL A 136 -4.94 4.11 -9.88
CA VAL A 136 -5.32 5.32 -9.12
C VAL A 136 -4.83 5.22 -7.68
N VAL A 137 -5.05 4.07 -7.01
CA VAL A 137 -4.55 3.82 -5.65
C VAL A 137 -3.03 3.96 -5.60
N GLN A 138 -2.32 3.29 -6.51
CA GLN A 138 -0.85 3.35 -6.58
C GLN A 138 -0.33 4.78 -6.74
N LYS A 139 -1.00 5.59 -7.58
CA LYS A 139 -0.65 6.99 -7.78
C LYS A 139 -0.87 7.82 -6.51
N VAL A 140 -2.03 7.70 -5.87
CA VAL A 140 -2.38 8.47 -4.67
C VAL A 140 -1.53 8.06 -3.47
N ALA A 141 -1.19 6.78 -3.37
CA ALA A 141 -0.31 6.24 -2.34
C ALA A 141 1.14 6.75 -2.45
N CYS A 142 1.54 7.37 -3.57
CA CYS A 142 2.88 7.97 -3.75
C CYS A 142 4.04 7.01 -3.45
N GLY A 143 3.90 5.73 -3.78
CA GLY A 143 4.89 4.69 -3.53
C GLY A 143 4.65 3.86 -2.28
N ALA A 144 3.79 4.28 -1.34
CA ALA A 144 3.47 3.51 -0.15
C ALA A 144 2.83 2.14 -0.46
N ALA A 145 2.17 2.02 -1.61
CA ALA A 145 1.63 0.74 -2.08
C ALA A 145 2.70 -0.34 -2.37
N GLU A 146 3.97 0.07 -2.47
CA GLU A 146 5.10 -0.83 -2.70
C GLU A 146 5.86 -1.16 -1.41
N SER A 147 5.75 -0.31 -0.39
CA SER A 147 6.39 -0.50 0.92
C SER A 147 5.47 -1.17 1.93
N VAL A 148 4.18 -0.85 1.92
CA VAL A 148 3.20 -1.41 2.85
C VAL A 148 2.35 -2.47 2.15
N PRO A 149 2.47 -3.76 2.52
CA PRO A 149 1.68 -4.83 1.93
C PRO A 149 0.19 -4.62 2.13
N LEU A 150 -0.61 -4.70 1.05
CA LEU A 150 -2.07 -4.72 1.11
C LEU A 150 -2.54 -6.18 1.06
N VAL A 151 -3.10 -6.67 2.15
CA VAL A 151 -3.48 -8.08 2.34
C VAL A 151 -5.01 -8.23 2.26
N PRO A 152 -5.55 -8.76 1.16
CA PRO A 152 -6.97 -9.07 1.06
C PRO A 152 -7.29 -10.34 1.84
N VAL A 153 -8.32 -10.29 2.70
CA VAL A 153 -8.80 -11.44 3.47
C VAL A 153 -10.27 -11.73 3.17
N THR A 154 -10.65 -13.00 3.20
CA THR A 154 -12.02 -13.41 2.88
C THR A 154 -13.00 -13.05 4.01
N ASN A 155 -12.54 -13.06 5.27
CA ASN A 155 -13.40 -12.81 6.42
C ASN A 155 -12.66 -12.06 7.53
N LEU A 156 -12.91 -10.75 7.63
CA LEU A 156 -12.28 -9.88 8.63
C LEU A 156 -12.52 -10.35 10.07
N THR A 157 -13.74 -10.81 10.40
CA THR A 157 -14.07 -11.32 11.73
C THR A 157 -13.17 -12.49 12.13
N ARG A 158 -12.98 -13.45 11.21
CA ARG A 158 -12.09 -14.59 11.44
C ARG A 158 -10.65 -14.15 11.57
N THR A 159 -10.19 -13.24 10.71
CA THR A 159 -8.83 -12.69 10.77
C THR A 159 -8.59 -11.97 12.10
N ILE A 160 -9.52 -11.12 12.55
CA ILE A 160 -9.42 -10.43 13.85
C ILE A 160 -9.32 -11.44 15.00
N LYS A 161 -10.18 -12.47 15.03
CA LYS A 161 -10.12 -13.52 16.05
C LYS A 161 -8.74 -14.21 16.07
N LYS A 162 -8.19 -14.48 14.89
CA LYS A 162 -6.85 -15.07 14.76
C LYS A 162 -5.76 -14.13 15.28
N LEU A 163 -5.80 -12.85 14.95
CA LEU A 163 -4.84 -11.87 15.47
C LEU A 163 -4.92 -11.76 17.00
N LYS A 164 -6.14 -11.71 17.55
CA LYS A 164 -6.35 -11.73 19.02
C LYS A 164 -5.79 -12.99 19.68
N SER A 165 -5.93 -14.17 19.07
CA SER A 165 -5.36 -15.41 19.60
C SER A 165 -3.83 -15.46 19.60
N LEU A 166 -3.17 -14.60 18.80
CA LEU A 166 -1.73 -14.37 18.82
C LEU A 166 -1.29 -13.34 19.86
N GLY A 167 -2.21 -12.79 20.66
CA GLY A 167 -1.91 -11.75 21.64
C GLY A 167 -1.83 -10.32 21.05
N ILE A 168 -2.29 -10.12 19.80
CA ILE A 168 -2.31 -8.80 19.18
C ILE A 168 -3.57 -8.05 19.64
N TRP A 169 -3.39 -6.87 20.22
CA TRP A 169 -4.47 -5.99 20.60
C TRP A 169 -5.19 -5.44 19.37
N VAL A 170 -6.53 -5.42 19.41
CA VAL A 170 -7.35 -4.90 18.33
C VAL A 170 -8.16 -3.71 18.85
N VAL A 171 -7.91 -2.56 18.27
CA VAL A 171 -8.54 -1.30 18.63
C VAL A 171 -9.39 -0.81 17.46
N GLY A 172 -10.68 -0.68 17.65
CA GLY A 172 -11.63 -0.16 16.66
C GLY A 172 -11.86 1.34 16.82
N THR A 173 -11.92 2.08 15.73
CA THR A 173 -12.26 3.51 15.74
C THR A 173 -13.74 3.74 15.45
N THR A 174 -14.42 4.49 16.32
CA THR A 174 -15.83 4.87 16.13
C THR A 174 -16.06 6.29 16.65
N GLY A 175 -17.00 7.02 16.04
CA GLY A 175 -17.39 8.36 16.51
C GLY A 175 -18.02 8.38 17.92
N ASN A 176 -18.49 7.24 18.41
CA ASN A 176 -19.11 7.09 19.73
C ASN A 176 -18.20 6.37 20.74
N ALA A 177 -16.87 6.41 20.52
CA ALA A 177 -15.93 5.80 21.45
C ALA A 177 -15.91 6.56 22.80
N GLY A 178 -15.78 5.80 23.90
CA GLY A 178 -15.65 6.39 25.24
C GLY A 178 -14.27 6.99 25.53
N GLN A 179 -13.28 6.74 24.67
CA GLN A 179 -11.91 7.24 24.77
C GLN A 179 -11.39 7.71 23.43
N THR A 180 -10.53 8.69 23.43
CA THR A 180 -9.81 9.13 22.25
C THR A 180 -8.60 8.21 21.97
N ILE A 181 -8.05 8.27 20.75
CA ILE A 181 -6.84 7.53 20.40
C ILE A 181 -5.64 7.93 21.28
N TYR A 182 -5.61 9.16 21.78
CA TYR A 182 -4.56 9.67 22.64
C TYR A 182 -4.62 9.13 24.07
N GLU A 183 -5.80 8.70 24.51
CA GLU A 183 -6.05 8.10 25.83
C GLU A 183 -5.94 6.58 25.80
N THR A 184 -5.92 6.00 24.60
CA THR A 184 -5.85 4.55 24.40
C THR A 184 -4.40 4.07 24.51
N ASN A 185 -4.18 3.00 25.24
CA ASN A 185 -2.85 2.38 25.26
C ASN A 185 -2.61 1.65 23.93
N LEU A 186 -1.71 2.20 23.12
CA LEU A 186 -1.30 1.66 21.82
C LEU A 186 0.07 0.98 21.87
N SER A 187 0.58 0.65 23.05
CA SER A 187 1.86 -0.05 23.21
C SER A 187 1.73 -1.55 22.93
N GLY A 188 2.81 -2.15 22.43
CA GLY A 188 2.86 -3.57 22.11
C GLY A 188 2.27 -3.93 20.74
N PRO A 189 2.01 -5.22 20.49
CA PRO A 189 1.49 -5.71 19.22
C PRO A 189 0.05 -5.23 19.03
N ILE A 190 -0.21 -4.47 17.96
CA ILE A 190 -1.49 -3.79 17.79
C ILE A 190 -2.04 -3.92 16.38
N THR A 191 -3.35 -3.93 16.29
CA THR A 191 -4.13 -3.77 15.04
C THR A 191 -5.15 -2.65 15.24
N LEU A 192 -5.06 -1.61 14.44
CA LEU A 192 -6.07 -0.56 14.38
C LEU A 192 -7.11 -0.92 13.33
N VAL A 193 -8.40 -0.78 13.65
CA VAL A 193 -9.50 -1.02 12.71
C VAL A 193 -10.22 0.29 12.43
N MET A 194 -10.27 0.65 11.16
CA MET A 194 -10.99 1.82 10.66
C MET A 194 -12.12 1.39 9.74
N GLY A 195 -13.28 1.97 9.91
CA GLY A 195 -14.45 1.75 9.07
C GLY A 195 -14.46 2.64 7.83
N ALA A 196 -15.47 2.39 6.97
CA ALA A 196 -15.74 3.23 5.81
C ALA A 196 -16.26 4.61 6.21
N GLU A 197 -16.05 5.58 5.33
CA GLU A 197 -16.55 6.94 5.48
C GLU A 197 -18.08 6.94 5.57
N GLY A 198 -18.63 7.64 6.55
CA GLY A 198 -20.05 7.78 6.82
C GLY A 198 -20.69 6.59 7.54
N VAL A 199 -20.40 5.36 7.15
CA VAL A 199 -21.00 4.14 7.72
C VAL A 199 -20.25 3.62 8.95
N GLY A 200 -18.96 3.90 9.04
CA GLY A 200 -18.08 3.39 10.10
C GLY A 200 -17.76 1.90 9.93
N MET A 201 -17.37 1.25 11.03
CA MET A 201 -17.12 -0.19 11.08
C MET A 201 -18.45 -0.98 11.09
N ARG A 202 -18.45 -2.15 10.44
CA ARG A 202 -19.61 -3.08 10.52
C ARG A 202 -19.84 -3.54 11.95
N LEU A 203 -21.10 -3.64 12.35
CA LEU A 203 -21.51 -4.12 13.69
C LEU A 203 -20.88 -5.48 14.04
N SER A 204 -20.70 -6.37 13.07
CA SER A 204 -20.05 -7.67 13.25
C SER A 204 -18.58 -7.58 13.68
N LEU A 205 -17.95 -6.43 13.57
CA LEU A 205 -16.56 -6.20 14.02
C LEU A 205 -16.51 -5.49 15.38
N ILE A 206 -17.57 -4.78 15.77
CA ILE A 206 -17.63 -4.04 17.05
C ILE A 206 -17.76 -5.00 18.24
N HIS A 207 -18.38 -6.14 18.04
CA HIS A 207 -18.70 -7.11 19.10
C HIS A 207 -17.73 -8.32 19.15
N ILE A 208 -16.56 -8.21 18.56
CA ILE A 208 -15.50 -9.22 18.64
C ILE A 208 -14.58 -8.89 19.80
#